data_2cc5f386a1edbafc9d9cc73403403fbb
#
_entry.id   2cc5f386a1edbafc9d9cc73403403fbb
#
_cell.length_a   1.000
_cell.length_b   1.000
_cell.length_c   1.000
_cell.angle_alpha   90.00
_cell.angle_beta   90.00
_cell.angle_gamma   90.00
#
_symmetry.space_group_name_H-M   'P 1'
#
loop_
_entity.id
_entity.type
_entity.pdbx_description
1 polymer ?
#
loop_
_entity_poly.entity_id
_entity_poly.type
_entity_poly.pdbx_seq_one_letter_code
_entity_poly.pdbx_strand_id
1 'polypeptide(L)'
;ASSAASDVYKRQKLGEGTTFTVKLPLQYVVRTQADKNITDNGTDNNIIENDQSLSDIKVMVVDDNQYNREIACELLRENGAHIIECASGSEAVDYIKYRKGIVDIILMDVCMPDMDGFEATRLIRQLEKDRWQDIPIVAMTANAFDEDRKKALEHGMNGHIAKPFDIDTFAETVLEYVKY
;
A
#
# COMPACT_ATOMS: atom_id res chain seq x y z
N ALA A 1 27.03 -7.06 13.26
CA ALA A 1 25.61 -6.79 13.51
C ALA A 1 24.89 -8.11 13.74
N SER A 2 24.41 -8.32 14.99
CA SER A 2 23.67 -9.52 15.39
C SER A 2 22.23 -9.37 14.90
N SER A 3 21.80 -10.23 14.00
CA SER A 3 20.41 -10.38 13.59
C SER A 3 19.60 -10.82 14.81
N ALA A 4 18.67 -9.99 15.27
CA ALA A 4 17.73 -10.35 16.30
C ALA A 4 16.78 -11.41 15.74
N ALA A 5 16.91 -12.67 16.18
CA ALA A 5 16.04 -13.74 15.77
C ALA A 5 14.67 -13.59 16.45
N SER A 6 13.61 -13.61 15.66
CA SER A 6 12.25 -13.76 16.17
C SER A 6 12.02 -15.22 16.54
N ASP A 7 11.52 -15.47 17.74
CA ASP A 7 11.23 -16.82 18.25
C ASP A 7 9.73 -17.09 18.22
N VAL A 8 9.33 -18.20 17.58
CA VAL A 8 7.95 -18.68 17.58
C VAL A 8 7.86 -20.00 18.34
N TYR A 9 7.06 -20.03 19.38
CA TYR A 9 6.81 -21.23 20.17
C TYR A 9 5.39 -21.72 19.95
N LYS A 10 5.24 -23.01 19.63
CA LYS A 10 3.95 -23.68 19.56
C LYS A 10 3.79 -24.63 20.74
N ARG A 11 2.74 -24.49 21.54
CA ARG A 11 2.31 -25.43 22.56
C ARG A 11 0.94 -25.99 22.18
N GLN A 12 0.84 -27.30 22.09
CA GLN A 12 -0.40 -27.99 21.74
C GLN A 12 -0.73 -29.05 22.83
N LYS A 13 -1.98 -29.09 23.25
CA LYS A 13 -2.49 -30.13 24.16
C LYS A 13 -3.76 -30.70 23.59
N LEU A 14 -3.81 -32.04 23.50
CA LEU A 14 -4.95 -32.72 22.92
C LEU A 14 -6.23 -32.43 23.74
N GLY A 15 -7.27 -31.95 23.08
CA GLY A 15 -8.54 -31.54 23.72
C GLY A 15 -8.55 -30.11 24.30
N GLU A 16 -7.42 -29.40 24.39
CA GLU A 16 -7.31 -28.06 24.95
C GLU A 16 -6.92 -27.00 23.89
N GLY A 17 -6.63 -27.40 22.67
CA GLY A 17 -6.28 -26.50 21.57
C GLY A 17 -4.77 -26.26 21.41
N THR A 18 -4.44 -25.21 20.63
CA THR A 18 -3.07 -24.84 20.31
C THR A 18 -2.81 -23.39 20.64
N THR A 19 -1.70 -23.11 21.32
CA THR A 19 -1.24 -21.76 21.62
C THR A 19 0.03 -21.48 20.84
N PHE A 20 0.06 -20.38 20.10
CA PHE A 20 1.26 -19.84 19.48
C PHE A 20 1.72 -18.63 20.26
N THR A 21 3.01 -18.60 20.62
CA THR A 21 3.64 -17.43 21.23
C THR A 21 4.71 -16.91 20.29
N VAL A 22 4.58 -15.65 19.89
CA VAL A 22 5.55 -14.97 19.03
C VAL A 22 6.28 -13.93 19.88
N LYS A 23 7.61 -13.98 19.91
CA LYS A 23 8.45 -12.96 20.53
C LYS A 23 9.12 -12.16 19.44
N LEU A 24 8.77 -10.89 19.34
CA LEU A 24 9.36 -9.95 18.41
C LEU A 24 10.23 -8.96 19.18
N PRO A 25 11.52 -8.82 18.86
CA PRO A 25 12.35 -7.74 19.39
C PRO A 25 11.97 -6.44 18.68
N LEU A 26 11.09 -5.65 19.29
CA LEU A 26 10.71 -4.35 18.78
C LEU A 26 11.66 -3.29 19.37
N GLN A 27 12.36 -2.59 18.49
CA GLN A 27 13.05 -1.34 18.85
C GLN A 27 12.11 -0.19 18.54
N TYR A 28 11.79 0.60 19.55
CA TYR A 28 11.03 1.83 19.32
C TYR A 28 11.91 3.04 19.63
N VAL A 29 11.84 4.03 18.79
CA VAL A 29 12.49 5.32 19.03
C VAL A 29 11.46 6.23 19.71
N VAL A 30 11.71 6.58 20.96
CA VAL A 30 10.93 7.62 21.65
C VAL A 30 11.37 8.96 21.06
N ARG A 31 10.57 9.53 20.17
CA ARG A 31 10.73 10.95 19.81
C ARG A 31 10.24 11.79 20.99
N THR A 32 11.18 12.22 21.84
CA THR A 32 10.88 13.21 22.87
C THR A 32 10.72 14.58 22.22
N GLN A 33 9.72 15.35 22.67
CA GLN A 33 9.45 16.73 22.19
C GLN A 33 10.59 17.73 22.47
N ALA A 34 11.76 17.28 22.91
CA ALA A 34 12.90 18.12 23.27
C ALA A 34 13.68 18.69 22.06
N ASP A 35 13.44 18.21 20.85
CA ASP A 35 14.22 18.64 19.67
C ASP A 35 13.64 19.87 18.94
N LYS A 36 12.69 20.57 19.57
CA LYS A 36 12.10 21.80 18.96
C LYS A 36 12.80 23.10 19.33
N ASN A 37 13.94 23.08 20.01
CA ASN A 37 14.68 24.29 20.34
C ASN A 37 16.16 24.17 19.95
N ILE A 38 16.47 24.28 18.67
CA ILE A 38 17.77 24.73 18.21
C ILE A 38 17.54 26.01 17.44
N THR A 39 17.89 27.09 18.13
CA THR A 39 17.90 28.46 17.63
C THR A 39 18.93 28.63 16.53
N ASP A 40 18.43 29.19 15.45
CA ASP A 40 19.04 30.18 14.56
C ASP A 40 20.54 30.46 14.78
N ASN A 41 21.36 30.01 13.83
CA ASN A 41 22.54 30.76 13.37
C ASN A 41 22.96 30.23 12.00
N GLY A 42 22.92 31.13 11.02
CA GLY A 42 23.02 30.89 9.61
C GLY A 42 24.24 30.10 9.16
N THR A 43 23.97 29.19 8.29
CA THR A 43 24.78 28.86 7.09
C THR A 43 23.87 28.10 6.12
N ASP A 44 23.94 28.48 4.87
CA ASP A 44 23.25 27.87 3.73
C ASP A 44 23.30 26.34 3.79
N ASN A 45 22.27 25.72 4.30
CA ASN A 45 21.97 24.33 4.00
C ASN A 45 20.82 24.38 2.97
N ASN A 46 21.16 24.13 1.72
CA ASN A 46 20.22 23.57 0.77
C ASN A 46 19.58 22.35 1.45
N ILE A 47 18.47 22.56 2.14
CA ILE A 47 17.50 21.53 2.43
C ILE A 47 16.97 21.19 1.04
N ILE A 48 17.49 20.12 0.45
CA ILE A 48 16.79 19.41 -0.60
C ILE A 48 15.51 18.98 0.14
N GLU A 49 14.43 19.77 -0.02
CA GLU A 49 13.10 19.29 0.27
C GLU A 49 12.98 18.04 -0.61
N ASN A 50 13.16 16.88 0.00
CA ASN A 50 12.76 15.63 -0.60
C ASN A 50 11.24 15.75 -0.74
N ASP A 51 10.82 16.13 -1.94
CA ASP A 51 9.42 16.21 -2.38
C ASP A 51 8.86 14.77 -2.55
N GLN A 52 8.94 14.00 -1.46
CA GLN A 52 8.44 12.62 -1.35
C GLN A 52 7.06 12.60 -0.69
N SER A 53 6.32 13.68 -0.82
CA SER A 53 4.96 13.79 -0.30
C SER A 53 3.95 13.31 -1.34
N LEU A 54 2.96 12.54 -0.88
CA LEU A 54 1.77 12.18 -1.65
C LEU A 54 0.69 13.27 -1.57
N SER A 55 1.04 14.49 -1.15
CA SER A 55 0.11 15.61 -1.07
C SER A 55 -0.55 15.82 -2.43
N ASP A 56 -1.88 15.99 -2.40
CA ASP A 56 -2.72 16.14 -3.58
C ASP A 56 -2.92 14.88 -4.45
N ILE A 57 -2.25 13.76 -4.16
CA ILE A 57 -2.44 12.49 -4.85
C ILE A 57 -3.69 11.78 -4.30
N LYS A 58 -4.57 11.35 -5.19
CA LYS A 58 -5.77 10.57 -4.87
C LYS A 58 -5.52 9.10 -5.13
N VAL A 59 -5.34 8.36 -4.06
CA VAL A 59 -5.06 6.93 -4.09
C VAL A 59 -6.35 6.16 -3.81
N MET A 60 -6.74 5.27 -4.72
CA MET A 60 -7.78 4.29 -4.46
C MET A 60 -7.14 3.02 -3.91
N VAL A 61 -7.57 2.60 -2.72
CA VAL A 61 -7.13 1.35 -2.08
C VAL A 61 -8.27 0.34 -2.14
N VAL A 62 -8.03 -0.78 -2.79
CA VAL A 62 -9.01 -1.85 -3.00
C VAL A 62 -8.50 -3.14 -2.37
N ASP A 63 -9.15 -3.59 -1.29
CA ASP A 63 -8.80 -4.81 -0.55
C ASP A 63 -10.04 -5.29 0.21
N ASP A 64 -10.40 -6.56 0.15
CA ASP A 64 -11.57 -7.11 0.84
C ASP A 64 -11.32 -7.24 2.35
N ASN A 65 -10.07 -7.41 2.75
CA ASN A 65 -9.68 -7.48 4.14
C ASN A 65 -9.58 -6.08 4.75
N GLN A 66 -10.47 -5.77 5.68
CA GLN A 66 -10.54 -4.48 6.35
C GLN A 66 -9.20 -4.09 7.00
N TYR A 67 -8.49 -5.02 7.65
CA TYR A 67 -7.23 -4.70 8.33
C TYR A 67 -6.11 -4.33 7.35
N ASN A 68 -5.99 -5.06 6.23
CA ASN A 68 -5.03 -4.72 5.19
C ASN A 68 -5.32 -3.32 4.62
N ARG A 69 -6.60 -3.06 4.34
CA ARG A 69 -7.06 -1.78 3.81
C ARG A 69 -6.78 -0.63 4.78
N GLU A 70 -7.08 -0.80 6.08
CA GLU A 70 -6.80 0.20 7.11
C GLU A 70 -5.30 0.51 7.20
N ILE A 71 -4.43 -0.50 7.22
CA ILE A 71 -2.98 -0.30 7.28
C ILE A 71 -2.49 0.49 6.06
N ALA A 72 -2.87 0.08 4.84
CA ALA A 72 -2.47 0.79 3.62
C ALA A 72 -2.96 2.25 3.62
N CYS A 73 -4.21 2.47 4.02
CA CYS A 73 -4.80 3.80 4.07
C CYS A 73 -4.11 4.71 5.09
N GLU A 74 -3.77 4.18 6.27
CA GLU A 74 -3.07 4.96 7.30
C GLU A 74 -1.68 5.39 6.84
N LEU A 75 -0.88 4.45 6.33
CA LEU A 75 0.44 4.76 5.79
C LEU A 75 0.41 5.83 4.69
N LEU A 76 -0.58 5.80 3.82
CA LEU A 76 -0.73 6.78 2.75
C LEU A 76 -1.20 8.14 3.27
N ARG A 77 -2.13 8.18 4.25
CA ARG A 77 -2.61 9.41 4.87
C ARG A 77 -1.51 10.13 5.64
N GLU A 78 -0.66 9.37 6.35
CA GLU A 78 0.51 9.94 7.05
C GLU A 78 1.48 10.65 6.07
N ASN A 79 1.48 10.22 4.80
CA ASN A 79 2.26 10.83 3.73
C ASN A 79 1.47 11.86 2.89
N GLY A 80 0.28 12.26 3.34
CA GLY A 80 -0.50 13.35 2.77
C GLY A 80 -1.48 12.95 1.66
N ALA A 81 -1.63 11.66 1.33
CA ALA A 81 -2.52 11.21 0.26
C ALA A 81 -4.02 11.40 0.59
N HIS A 82 -4.80 11.66 -0.45
CA HIS A 82 -6.26 11.60 -0.39
C HIS A 82 -6.74 10.18 -0.73
N ILE A 83 -7.43 9.53 0.21
CA ILE A 83 -7.77 8.10 0.07
C ILE A 83 -9.22 7.90 -0.37
N ILE A 84 -9.40 6.98 -1.31
CA ILE A 84 -10.66 6.40 -1.70
C ILE A 84 -10.59 4.91 -1.37
N GLU A 85 -11.47 4.44 -0.48
CA GLU A 85 -11.50 3.05 -0.05
C GLU A 85 -12.58 2.28 -0.78
N CYS A 86 -12.23 1.07 -1.26
CA CYS A 86 -13.16 0.10 -1.83
C CYS A 86 -12.92 -1.27 -1.20
N ALA A 87 -14.00 -1.94 -0.81
CA ALA A 87 -13.93 -3.25 -0.16
C ALA A 87 -14.03 -4.42 -1.15
N SER A 88 -14.12 -4.15 -2.45
CA SER A 88 -14.18 -5.19 -3.50
C SER A 88 -13.80 -4.64 -4.87
N GLY A 89 -13.46 -5.54 -5.79
CA GLY A 89 -13.19 -5.18 -7.18
C GLY A 89 -14.41 -4.55 -7.87
N SER A 90 -15.61 -5.06 -7.58
CA SER A 90 -16.86 -4.51 -8.13
C SER A 90 -17.12 -3.08 -7.64
N GLU A 91 -16.88 -2.78 -6.37
CA GLU A 91 -17.00 -1.43 -5.85
C GLU A 91 -16.04 -0.45 -6.53
N ALA A 92 -14.79 -0.88 -6.76
CA ALA A 92 -13.80 -0.08 -7.46
C ALA A 92 -14.22 0.21 -8.92
N VAL A 93 -14.68 -0.80 -9.64
CA VAL A 93 -15.19 -0.64 -11.03
C VAL A 93 -16.38 0.31 -11.08
N ASP A 94 -17.34 0.15 -10.17
CA ASP A 94 -18.53 1.01 -10.09
C ASP A 94 -18.17 2.45 -9.69
N TYR A 95 -17.21 2.63 -8.79
CA TYR A 95 -16.72 3.95 -8.43
C TYR A 95 -16.17 4.68 -9.66
N ILE A 96 -15.30 4.03 -10.40
CA ILE A 96 -14.68 4.59 -11.61
C ILE A 96 -15.72 4.87 -12.70
N LYS A 97 -16.69 3.97 -12.89
CA LYS A 97 -17.71 4.08 -13.91
C LYS A 97 -18.71 5.19 -13.64
N TYR A 98 -19.17 5.33 -12.41
CA TYR A 98 -20.31 6.19 -12.07
C TYR A 98 -19.93 7.46 -11.32
N ARG A 99 -18.88 7.42 -10.50
CA ARG A 99 -18.38 8.60 -9.81
C ARG A 99 -17.31 9.26 -10.66
N LYS A 100 -17.57 10.46 -11.14
CA LYS A 100 -16.63 11.25 -11.97
C LYS A 100 -15.44 11.82 -11.15
N GLY A 101 -15.05 11.15 -10.07
CA GLY A 101 -13.93 11.55 -9.21
C GLY A 101 -12.60 11.32 -9.93
N ILE A 102 -11.61 12.17 -9.61
CA ILE A 102 -10.24 11.97 -10.06
C ILE A 102 -9.62 10.93 -9.14
N VAL A 103 -9.01 9.89 -9.71
CA VAL A 103 -8.13 8.94 -9.04
C VAL A 103 -6.81 9.01 -9.79
N ASP A 104 -5.70 9.09 -9.11
CA ASP A 104 -4.38 9.24 -9.73
C ASP A 104 -3.63 7.90 -9.76
N ILE A 105 -3.94 6.98 -8.84
CA ILE A 105 -3.42 5.62 -8.79
C ILE A 105 -4.41 4.69 -8.09
N ILE A 106 -4.43 3.42 -8.49
CA ILE A 106 -5.22 2.36 -7.86
C ILE A 106 -4.27 1.30 -7.28
N LEU A 107 -4.35 1.05 -5.98
CA LEU A 107 -3.73 -0.08 -5.32
C LEU A 107 -4.78 -1.19 -5.20
N MET A 108 -4.59 -2.29 -5.92
CA MET A 108 -5.57 -3.34 -6.12
C MET A 108 -5.10 -4.65 -5.51
N ASP A 109 -5.81 -5.16 -4.50
CA ASP A 109 -5.59 -6.54 -4.06
C ASP A 109 -5.93 -7.52 -5.19
N VAL A 110 -5.05 -8.46 -5.41
CA VAL A 110 -5.24 -9.50 -6.43
C VAL A 110 -6.24 -10.57 -5.97
N CYS A 111 -6.20 -10.93 -4.66
CA CYS A 111 -6.93 -12.06 -4.13
C CYS A 111 -8.21 -11.60 -3.39
N MET A 112 -9.23 -11.21 -4.12
CA MET A 112 -10.54 -10.84 -3.56
C MET A 112 -11.62 -11.85 -3.96
N PRO A 113 -12.67 -12.05 -3.11
CA PRO A 113 -13.82 -12.87 -3.47
C PRO A 113 -14.67 -12.22 -4.58
N ASP A 114 -15.46 -13.01 -5.27
CA ASP A 114 -16.42 -12.64 -6.33
C ASP A 114 -15.78 -12.03 -7.59
N MET A 115 -15.03 -10.95 -7.44
CA MET A 115 -14.27 -10.28 -8.50
C MET A 115 -12.84 -10.06 -8.03
N ASP A 116 -11.90 -10.80 -8.60
CA ASP A 116 -10.47 -10.64 -8.29
C ASP A 116 -9.89 -9.34 -8.89
N GLY A 117 -8.67 -8.98 -8.45
CA GLY A 117 -8.04 -7.75 -8.91
C GLY A 117 -7.70 -7.74 -10.40
N PHE A 118 -7.48 -8.90 -11.01
CA PHE A 118 -7.21 -9.01 -12.44
C PHE A 118 -8.47 -8.74 -13.28
N GLU A 119 -9.60 -9.32 -12.87
CA GLU A 119 -10.90 -9.08 -13.50
C GLU A 119 -11.31 -7.61 -13.35
N ALA A 120 -11.17 -7.03 -12.15
CA ALA A 120 -11.44 -5.61 -11.91
C ALA A 120 -10.57 -4.71 -12.80
N THR A 121 -9.27 -5.00 -12.88
CA THR A 121 -8.33 -4.27 -13.75
C THR A 121 -8.77 -4.34 -15.21
N ARG A 122 -9.10 -5.54 -15.72
CA ARG A 122 -9.57 -5.73 -17.08
C ARG A 122 -10.80 -4.89 -17.38
N LEU A 123 -11.77 -4.85 -16.48
CA LEU A 123 -12.99 -4.05 -16.62
C LEU A 123 -12.69 -2.55 -16.63
N ILE A 124 -11.81 -2.08 -15.74
CA ILE A 124 -11.38 -0.68 -15.70
C ILE A 124 -10.72 -0.27 -17.02
N ARG A 125 -9.82 -1.10 -17.56
CA ARG A 125 -9.12 -0.83 -18.83
C ARG A 125 -10.06 -0.79 -20.04
N GLN A 126 -11.22 -1.44 -19.96
CA GLN A 126 -12.23 -1.47 -21.02
C GLN A 126 -13.22 -0.29 -20.98
N LEU A 127 -13.14 0.58 -19.98
CA LEU A 127 -13.99 1.77 -19.92
C LEU A 127 -13.61 2.73 -21.05
N GLU A 128 -14.62 3.27 -21.76
CA GLU A 128 -14.47 4.10 -22.98
C GLU A 128 -13.81 5.48 -22.76
N LYS A 129 -13.32 5.77 -21.59
CA LYS A 129 -12.65 7.04 -21.30
C LYS A 129 -11.14 6.83 -21.31
N ASP A 130 -10.45 7.49 -22.21
CA ASP A 130 -8.99 7.43 -22.42
C ASP A 130 -8.18 7.47 -21.11
N ARG A 131 -8.63 8.24 -20.16
CA ARG A 131 -8.01 8.40 -18.86
C ARG A 131 -7.87 7.09 -18.06
N TRP A 132 -8.86 6.19 -18.12
CA TRP A 132 -8.85 4.97 -17.32
C TRP A 132 -8.03 3.85 -17.96
N GLN A 133 -7.68 4.01 -19.22
CA GLN A 133 -6.80 3.09 -19.92
C GLN A 133 -5.37 3.23 -19.42
N ASP A 134 -4.96 4.43 -19.03
CA ASP A 134 -3.58 4.75 -18.63
C ASP A 134 -3.37 4.94 -17.12
N ILE A 135 -4.45 4.95 -16.31
CA ILE A 135 -4.31 5.12 -14.86
C ILE A 135 -3.39 4.04 -14.27
N PRO A 136 -2.39 4.38 -13.46
CA PRO A 136 -1.58 3.38 -12.79
C PRO A 136 -2.43 2.47 -11.91
N ILE A 137 -2.37 1.15 -12.14
CA ILE A 137 -2.97 0.12 -11.31
C ILE A 137 -1.85 -0.78 -10.82
N VAL A 138 -1.63 -0.80 -9.52
CA VAL A 138 -0.55 -1.54 -8.87
C VAL A 138 -1.15 -2.67 -8.05
N ALA A 139 -0.71 -3.90 -8.31
CA ALA A 139 -1.16 -5.07 -7.57
C ALA A 139 -0.64 -5.04 -6.12
N MET A 140 -1.50 -5.32 -5.16
CA MET A 140 -1.11 -5.67 -3.79
C MET A 140 -1.16 -7.18 -3.66
N THR A 141 -0.01 -7.84 -3.41
CA THR A 141 0.09 -9.30 -3.43
C THR A 141 0.69 -9.85 -2.14
N ALA A 142 0.27 -11.06 -1.73
CA ALA A 142 0.89 -11.77 -0.61
C ALA A 142 2.28 -12.34 -0.96
N ASN A 143 2.63 -12.41 -2.25
CA ASN A 143 3.87 -12.97 -2.75
C ASN A 143 4.58 -11.95 -3.67
N ALA A 144 5.89 -11.81 -3.48
CA ALA A 144 6.74 -10.94 -4.30
C ALA A 144 7.51 -11.73 -5.38
N PHE A 145 6.99 -12.89 -5.82
CA PHE A 145 7.67 -13.71 -6.83
C PHE A 145 7.53 -13.13 -8.24
N ASP A 146 8.54 -13.34 -9.05
CA ASP A 146 8.57 -12.87 -10.46
C ASP A 146 7.36 -13.34 -11.29
N GLU A 147 6.78 -14.51 -10.94
CA GLU A 147 5.58 -15.03 -11.60
C GLU A 147 4.34 -14.17 -11.34
N ASP A 148 4.15 -13.67 -10.11
CA ASP A 148 3.01 -12.83 -9.76
C ASP A 148 3.13 -11.44 -10.39
N ARG A 149 4.36 -10.90 -10.43
CA ARG A 149 4.66 -9.68 -11.17
C ARG A 149 4.32 -9.82 -12.66
N LYS A 150 4.74 -10.92 -13.27
CA LYS A 150 4.49 -11.17 -14.69
C LYS A 150 2.99 -11.26 -14.97
N LYS A 151 2.24 -11.98 -14.14
CA LYS A 151 0.78 -12.06 -14.24
C LYS A 151 0.12 -10.69 -14.12
N ALA A 152 0.54 -9.86 -13.16
CA ALA A 152 0.00 -8.52 -12.99
C ALA A 152 0.16 -7.69 -14.28
N LEU A 153 1.35 -7.69 -14.86
CA LEU A 153 1.63 -6.98 -16.12
C LEU A 153 0.81 -7.55 -17.30
N GLU A 154 0.68 -8.87 -17.42
CA GLU A 154 -0.11 -9.53 -18.46
C GLU A 154 -1.60 -9.17 -18.39
N HIS A 155 -2.11 -8.84 -17.20
CA HIS A 155 -3.50 -8.40 -16.99
C HIS A 155 -3.69 -6.87 -17.07
N GLY A 156 -2.64 -6.13 -17.45
CA GLY A 156 -2.73 -4.67 -17.67
C GLY A 156 -2.49 -3.83 -16.42
N MET A 157 -1.93 -4.42 -15.36
CA MET A 157 -1.42 -3.65 -14.21
C MET A 157 -0.03 -3.07 -14.51
N ASN A 158 0.36 -2.02 -13.79
CA ASN A 158 1.62 -1.31 -14.00
C ASN A 158 2.77 -1.85 -13.13
N GLY A 159 2.45 -2.59 -12.07
CA GLY A 159 3.43 -3.16 -11.17
C GLY A 159 2.81 -3.90 -10.00
N HIS A 160 3.60 -4.12 -8.95
CA HIS A 160 3.13 -4.80 -7.75
C HIS A 160 3.83 -4.29 -6.50
N ILE A 161 3.17 -4.41 -5.36
CA ILE A 161 3.67 -4.17 -4.02
C ILE A 161 3.37 -5.41 -3.18
N ALA A 162 4.38 -5.92 -2.48
CA ALA A 162 4.22 -7.09 -1.63
C ALA A 162 3.57 -6.73 -0.28
N LYS A 163 2.69 -7.59 0.21
CA LYS A 163 2.19 -7.59 1.59
C LYS A 163 3.05 -8.54 2.44
N PRO A 164 3.38 -8.21 3.70
CA PRO A 164 3.04 -6.99 4.42
C PRO A 164 3.79 -5.77 3.88
N PHE A 165 3.16 -4.59 3.93
CA PHE A 165 3.77 -3.35 3.45
C PHE A 165 4.97 -2.97 4.31
N ASP A 166 6.06 -2.58 3.64
CA ASP A 166 7.19 -1.96 4.30
C ASP A 166 6.85 -0.49 4.59
N ILE A 167 6.83 -0.14 5.89
CA ILE A 167 6.35 1.16 6.37
C ILE A 167 7.20 2.32 5.82
N ASP A 168 8.50 2.10 5.71
CA ASP A 168 9.45 3.16 5.35
C ASP A 168 9.44 3.44 3.83
N THR A 169 9.15 2.43 3.01
CA THR A 169 9.26 2.51 1.55
C THR A 169 7.92 2.47 0.80
N PHE A 170 6.81 2.19 1.50
CA PHE A 170 5.50 2.02 0.86
C PHE A 170 5.03 3.27 0.10
N ALA A 171 5.08 4.43 0.75
CA ALA A 171 4.67 5.69 0.14
C ALA A 171 5.59 6.09 -1.02
N GLU A 172 6.90 5.88 -0.88
CA GLU A 172 7.89 6.12 -1.94
C GLU A 172 7.60 5.24 -3.16
N THR A 173 7.32 3.95 -2.94
CA THR A 173 6.97 3.01 -4.01
C THR A 173 5.69 3.45 -4.74
N VAL A 174 4.65 3.89 -4.01
CA VAL A 174 3.42 4.41 -4.63
C VAL A 174 3.72 5.65 -5.46
N LEU A 175 4.56 6.55 -4.96
CA LEU A 175 4.94 7.78 -5.65
C LEU A 175 5.68 7.51 -6.98
N GLU A 176 6.50 6.47 -7.04
CA GLU A 176 7.17 6.05 -8.27
C GLU A 176 6.18 5.75 -9.40
N TYR A 177 5.05 5.11 -9.09
CA TYR A 177 4.03 4.79 -10.10
C TYR A 177 3.18 5.99 -10.52
N VAL A 178 3.08 7.04 -9.70
CA VAL A 178 2.30 8.25 -10.04
C VAL A 178 3.09 9.18 -10.95
N LYS A 179 4.41 9.19 -10.85
CA LYS A 179 5.29 10.11 -11.61
C LYS A 179 5.52 9.71 -13.07
N TYR A 180 5.05 8.54 -13.46
CA TYR A 180 5.13 8.04 -14.85
C TYR A 180 3.76 8.04 -15.50
#